data_1047f9340337dd8021f24f2cacd587c2
#
_entry.id   1047f9340337dd8021f24f2cacd587c2
#
_cell.length_a   1.000
_cell.length_b   1.000
_cell.length_c   1.000
_cell.angle_alpha   90.00
_cell.angle_beta   90.00
_cell.angle_gamma   90.00
#
_symmetry.space_group_name_H-M   'P 1'
#
loop_
_entity.id
_entity.type
_entity.pdbx_description
1 polymer ?
#
loop_
_entity_poly.entity_id
_entity_poly.type
_entity_poly.pdbx_seq_one_letter_code
_entity_poly.pdbx_strand_id
1 'polypeptide(L)'
;MTQVAWRDGWLRRARSVPSPNFGPRPAGLGVDLVVLHSISLPPGEYGGDAIERLFTNRLDWSAHPYFETIRDMAVSAHFLIRRDGELVQFVSADERAWHAGASQWNGREGCNDFSIGI
;
A
#
# COMPACT_ATOMS: atom_id res chain seq x y z
N MET A 1 -5.41 -10.84 -27.89
CA MET A 1 -6.50 -10.80 -26.91
C MET A 1 -5.97 -10.49 -25.53
N THR A 2 -6.64 -9.61 -24.85
CA THR A 2 -6.25 -9.22 -23.51
C THR A 2 -6.82 -10.19 -22.50
N GLN A 3 -5.98 -10.72 -21.64
CA GLN A 3 -6.42 -11.53 -20.53
C GLN A 3 -6.94 -10.63 -19.42
N VAL A 4 -8.02 -11.06 -18.78
CA VAL A 4 -8.47 -10.40 -17.55
C VAL A 4 -7.42 -10.63 -16.48
N ALA A 5 -6.83 -9.56 -16.02
CA ALA A 5 -5.74 -9.61 -15.08
C ALA A 5 -6.22 -9.57 -13.62
N TRP A 6 -7.49 -9.24 -13.39
CA TRP A 6 -8.02 -8.96 -12.06
C TRP A 6 -9.00 -10.04 -11.60
N ARG A 7 -8.95 -10.35 -10.31
CA ARG A 7 -9.93 -11.19 -9.65
C ARG A 7 -10.18 -10.65 -8.24
N ASP A 8 -11.40 -10.22 -7.97
CA ASP A 8 -11.80 -9.65 -6.67
C ASP A 8 -10.87 -8.53 -6.20
N GLY A 9 -10.42 -7.69 -7.15
CA GLY A 9 -9.52 -6.59 -6.87
C GLY A 9 -8.06 -6.96 -6.77
N TRP A 10 -7.70 -8.23 -6.99
CA TRP A 10 -6.32 -8.70 -6.97
C TRP A 10 -5.80 -8.90 -8.38
N LEU A 11 -4.62 -8.33 -8.65
CA LEU A 11 -3.97 -8.42 -9.95
C LEU A 11 -3.18 -9.72 -10.03
N ARG A 12 -3.49 -10.55 -11.03
CA ARG A 12 -2.88 -11.89 -11.15
C ARG A 12 -1.36 -11.84 -11.32
N ARG A 13 -0.87 -10.81 -11.97
CA ARG A 13 0.57 -10.67 -12.28
C ARG A 13 1.38 -10.20 -11.08
N ALA A 14 0.74 -9.68 -10.06
CA ALA A 14 1.42 -9.23 -8.88
C ALA A 14 1.69 -10.39 -7.92
N ARG A 15 2.81 -10.31 -7.20
CA ARG A 15 3.05 -11.21 -6.08
C ARG A 15 2.15 -10.75 -4.93
N SER A 16 1.36 -11.65 -4.40
CA SER A 16 0.39 -11.32 -3.36
C SER A 16 1.00 -11.47 -1.98
N VAL A 17 0.96 -10.38 -1.21
CA VAL A 17 1.41 -10.34 0.20
C VAL A 17 0.31 -9.62 0.98
N PRO A 18 -0.77 -10.32 1.38
CA PRO A 18 -1.92 -9.66 2.00
C PRO A 18 -1.57 -8.92 3.29
N SER A 19 -1.98 -7.66 3.36
CA SER A 19 -1.86 -6.81 4.54
C SER A 19 -3.16 -6.85 5.35
N PRO A 20 -3.11 -6.84 6.69
CA PRO A 20 -4.31 -6.66 7.51
C PRO A 20 -4.75 -5.19 7.59
N ASN A 21 -3.94 -4.26 7.08
CA ASN A 21 -4.16 -2.82 7.22
C ASN A 21 -5.02 -2.31 6.07
N PHE A 22 -6.29 -2.67 6.08
CA PHE A 22 -7.24 -2.22 5.07
C PHE A 22 -8.64 -2.14 5.65
N GLY A 23 -9.56 -1.52 4.92
CA GLY A 23 -10.97 -1.48 5.29
C GLY A 23 -11.85 -1.31 4.07
N PRO A 24 -13.17 -1.37 4.27
CA PRO A 24 -14.10 -1.19 3.15
C PRO A 24 -14.08 0.26 2.67
N ARG A 25 -14.33 0.45 1.38
CA ARG A 25 -14.59 1.79 0.85
C ARG A 25 -16.00 2.20 1.24
N PRO A 26 -16.24 3.50 1.43
CA PRO A 26 -17.60 3.97 1.63
C PRO A 26 -18.53 3.53 0.50
N ALA A 27 -19.77 3.20 0.85
CA ALA A 27 -20.76 2.71 -0.11
C ALA A 27 -20.96 3.73 -1.25
N GLY A 28 -21.00 3.22 -2.48
CA GLY A 28 -21.20 4.04 -3.67
C GLY A 28 -20.00 4.85 -4.12
N LEU A 29 -18.85 4.71 -3.44
CA LEU A 29 -17.64 5.45 -3.77
C LEU A 29 -16.69 4.56 -4.56
N GLY A 30 -16.42 4.93 -5.81
CA GLY A 30 -15.45 4.26 -6.65
C GLY A 30 -14.06 4.86 -6.54
N VAL A 31 -13.11 4.21 -7.22
CA VAL A 31 -11.74 4.71 -7.33
C VAL A 31 -11.67 5.71 -8.47
N ASP A 32 -11.18 6.91 -8.18
CA ASP A 32 -10.96 7.92 -9.21
C ASP A 32 -9.65 8.68 -9.03
N LEU A 33 -8.76 8.16 -8.19
CA LEU A 33 -7.45 8.76 -7.93
C LEU A 33 -6.40 7.67 -7.77
N VAL A 34 -5.23 7.88 -8.34
CA VAL A 34 -4.04 7.08 -8.07
C VAL A 34 -3.02 7.97 -7.39
N VAL A 35 -2.55 7.56 -6.21
CA VAL A 35 -1.53 8.29 -5.46
C VAL A 35 -0.22 7.52 -5.53
N LEU A 36 0.78 8.13 -6.13
CA LEU A 36 2.12 7.54 -6.22
C LEU A 36 2.95 8.04 -5.04
N HIS A 37 3.51 7.10 -4.32
CA HIS A 37 4.41 7.38 -3.21
C HIS A 37 5.83 6.95 -3.58
N SER A 38 6.82 7.52 -2.92
CA SER A 38 8.14 6.92 -2.89
C SER A 38 8.45 6.47 -1.47
N ILE A 39 9.04 5.30 -1.34
CA ILE A 39 9.35 4.72 -0.04
C ILE A 39 10.68 4.00 -0.11
N SER A 40 11.47 4.18 0.93
CA SER A 40 12.63 3.34 1.20
C SER A 40 12.68 3.08 2.69
N LEU A 41 13.09 1.88 3.09
CA LEU A 41 13.06 1.51 4.50
C LEU A 41 14.24 0.60 4.83
N PRO A 42 15.21 1.05 5.62
CA PRO A 42 15.32 2.42 6.17
C PRO A 42 15.48 3.49 5.07
N PRO A 43 15.28 4.76 5.38
CA PRO A 43 15.39 5.81 4.36
C PRO A 43 16.70 5.73 3.57
N GLY A 44 16.58 5.77 2.24
CA GLY A 44 17.71 5.67 1.33
C GLY A 44 18.17 4.25 1.02
N GLU A 45 17.61 3.23 1.67
CA GLU A 45 17.92 1.84 1.41
C GLU A 45 16.79 1.17 0.65
N TYR A 46 17.12 0.54 -0.46
CA TYR A 46 16.16 -0.12 -1.34
C TYR A 46 16.43 -1.62 -1.36
N GLY A 47 15.39 -2.40 -1.62
CA GLY A 47 15.47 -3.85 -1.56
C GLY A 47 15.17 -4.39 -0.17
N GLY A 48 15.38 -5.69 0.02
CA GLY A 48 15.02 -6.34 1.27
C GLY A 48 13.52 -6.45 1.47
N ASP A 49 13.09 -6.77 2.68
CA ASP A 49 11.70 -7.06 2.99
C ASP A 49 11.07 -6.11 4.02
N ALA A 50 11.76 -5.01 4.35
CA ALA A 50 11.30 -4.13 5.42
C ALA A 50 9.94 -3.49 5.11
N ILE A 51 9.70 -3.10 3.85
CA ILE A 51 8.42 -2.52 3.45
C ILE A 51 7.30 -3.55 3.57
N GLU A 52 7.54 -4.78 3.11
CA GLU A 52 6.56 -5.86 3.24
C GLU A 52 6.26 -6.16 4.70
N ARG A 53 7.28 -6.15 5.55
CA ARG A 53 7.09 -6.33 6.99
C ARG A 53 6.31 -5.20 7.62
N LEU A 54 6.60 -3.96 7.22
CA LEU A 54 5.85 -2.80 7.72
C LEU A 54 4.37 -2.94 7.38
N PHE A 55 4.05 -3.25 6.11
CA PHE A 55 2.67 -3.31 5.65
C PHE A 55 1.91 -4.53 6.19
N THR A 56 2.61 -5.51 6.73
CA THR A 56 2.00 -6.68 7.35
C THR A 56 2.16 -6.72 8.86
N ASN A 57 2.56 -5.60 9.47
CA ASN A 57 2.72 -5.44 10.92
C ASN A 57 3.74 -6.41 11.52
N ARG A 58 4.79 -6.70 10.77
CA ARG A 58 5.85 -7.64 11.19
C ARG A 58 7.25 -7.02 11.19
N LEU A 59 7.33 -5.69 11.12
CA LEU A 59 8.61 -5.01 11.19
C LEU A 59 9.21 -5.15 12.59
N ASP A 60 10.47 -5.55 12.64
CA ASP A 60 11.21 -5.57 13.90
C ASP A 60 11.68 -4.15 14.21
N TRP A 61 11.02 -3.50 15.15
CA TRP A 61 11.31 -2.11 15.51
C TRP A 61 12.72 -1.92 16.03
N SER A 62 13.35 -2.97 16.55
CA SER A 62 14.71 -2.92 17.09
C SER A 62 15.79 -3.15 16.02
N ALA A 63 15.43 -3.51 14.81
CA ALA A 63 16.40 -3.87 13.77
C ALA A 63 17.15 -2.66 13.21
N HIS A 64 16.63 -1.45 13.36
CA HIS A 64 17.26 -0.23 12.88
C HIS A 64 16.75 0.96 13.71
N PRO A 65 17.62 1.94 14.04
CA PRO A 65 17.19 3.10 14.83
C PRO A 65 16.00 3.85 14.22
N TYR A 66 15.93 3.96 12.89
CA TYR A 66 14.82 4.62 12.22
C TYR A 66 13.49 3.92 12.52
N PHE A 67 13.50 2.59 12.64
CA PHE A 67 12.26 1.82 12.87
C PHE A 67 11.63 2.15 14.21
N GLU A 68 12.42 2.55 15.19
CA GLU A 68 11.87 3.03 16.46
C GLU A 68 11.02 4.29 16.28
N THR A 69 11.37 5.13 15.31
CA THR A 69 10.63 6.38 15.05
C THR A 69 9.26 6.13 14.44
N ILE A 70 9.03 4.95 13.87
CA ILE A 70 7.76 4.55 13.28
C ILE A 70 7.13 3.36 14.01
N ARG A 71 7.56 3.13 15.25
CA ARG A 71 7.03 2.04 16.08
C ARG A 71 5.51 2.13 16.15
N ASP A 72 4.86 0.98 16.02
CA ASP A 72 3.41 0.82 16.08
C ASP A 72 2.63 1.48 14.93
N MET A 73 3.32 1.99 13.91
CA MET A 73 2.65 2.53 12.74
C MET A 73 2.00 1.40 11.94
N ALA A 74 0.68 1.53 11.70
CA ALA A 74 -0.08 0.58 10.91
C ALA A 74 -0.49 1.26 9.59
N VAL A 75 0.19 0.90 8.52
CA VAL A 75 -0.01 1.48 7.18
C VAL A 75 0.06 0.40 6.12
N SER A 76 -0.43 0.72 4.94
CA SER A 76 -0.33 -0.15 3.78
C SER A 76 -0.46 0.65 2.50
N ALA A 77 -0.17 0.01 1.38
CA ALA A 77 -0.53 0.49 0.05
C ALA A 77 -1.16 -0.66 -0.69
N HIS A 78 -1.81 -0.38 -1.81
CA HIS A 78 -2.33 -1.45 -2.65
C HIS A 78 -1.19 -2.19 -3.32
N PHE A 79 -0.21 -1.44 -3.84
CA PHE A 79 0.90 -2.00 -4.60
C PHE A 79 2.24 -1.43 -4.16
N LEU A 80 3.27 -2.21 -4.38
CA LEU A 80 4.66 -1.78 -4.34
C LEU A 80 5.31 -2.19 -5.66
N ILE A 81 5.98 -1.24 -6.30
CA ILE A 81 6.82 -1.51 -7.46
C ILE A 81 8.27 -1.43 -6.99
N ARG A 82 8.96 -2.55 -7.03
CA ARG A 82 10.36 -2.61 -6.61
C ARG A 82 11.26 -2.07 -7.70
N ARG A 83 12.49 -1.79 -7.34
CA ARG A 83 13.48 -1.24 -8.27
C ARG A 83 13.78 -2.14 -9.47
N ASP A 84 13.63 -3.44 -9.31
CA ASP A 84 13.81 -4.40 -10.40
C ASP A 84 12.54 -4.57 -11.25
N GLY A 85 11.48 -3.84 -10.95
CA GLY A 85 10.20 -3.92 -11.66
C GLY A 85 9.25 -4.94 -11.08
N GLU A 86 9.60 -5.67 -10.03
CA GLU A 86 8.67 -6.60 -9.40
C GLU A 86 7.48 -5.85 -8.84
N LEU A 87 6.28 -6.35 -9.13
CA LEU A 87 5.02 -5.80 -8.63
C LEU A 87 4.50 -6.67 -7.49
N VAL A 88 4.25 -6.03 -6.36
CA VAL A 88 3.71 -6.69 -5.16
C VAL A 88 2.39 -6.04 -4.82
N GLN A 89 1.38 -6.83 -4.47
CA GLN A 89 0.08 -6.34 -4.05
C GLN A 89 -0.22 -6.75 -2.61
N PHE A 90 -0.68 -5.79 -1.81
CA PHE A 90 -0.96 -5.97 -0.39
C PHE A 90 -2.44 -5.89 -0.04
N VAL A 91 -3.22 -5.15 -0.81
CA VAL A 91 -4.64 -4.88 -0.53
C VAL A 91 -5.42 -5.00 -1.83
N SER A 92 -6.61 -5.58 -1.76
CA SER A 92 -7.52 -5.60 -2.90
C SER A 92 -7.81 -4.17 -3.36
N ALA A 93 -7.84 -3.94 -4.67
CA ALA A 93 -8.20 -2.64 -5.22
C ALA A 93 -9.64 -2.24 -4.87
N ASP A 94 -10.49 -3.19 -4.52
CA ASP A 94 -11.87 -2.94 -4.10
C ASP A 94 -11.97 -2.41 -2.67
N GLU A 95 -10.90 -2.57 -1.90
CA GLU A 95 -10.81 -2.10 -0.52
C GLU A 95 -9.92 -0.86 -0.45
N ARG A 96 -9.96 -0.15 0.67
CA ARG A 96 -9.03 0.96 0.87
C ARG A 96 -7.81 0.54 1.64
N ALA A 97 -6.64 0.91 1.14
CA ALA A 97 -5.39 0.78 1.88
C ALA A 97 -5.19 2.03 2.76
N TRP A 98 -4.31 1.94 3.72
CA TRP A 98 -4.02 3.03 4.66
C TRP A 98 -2.71 3.70 4.26
N HIS A 99 -2.76 4.56 3.21
CA HIS A 99 -1.56 5.15 2.63
C HIS A 99 -1.52 6.66 2.60
N ALA A 100 -2.65 7.33 2.77
CA ALA A 100 -2.75 8.78 2.59
C ALA A 100 -3.04 9.54 3.89
N GLY A 101 -3.49 8.83 4.94
CA GLY A 101 -3.78 9.44 6.24
C GLY A 101 -4.78 10.57 6.13
N ALA A 102 -4.55 11.64 6.90
CA ALA A 102 -5.30 12.88 6.78
C ALA A 102 -4.85 13.58 5.50
N SER A 103 -5.71 13.63 4.51
CA SER A 103 -5.34 14.06 3.16
C SER A 103 -6.49 14.78 2.48
N GLN A 104 -6.15 15.52 1.44
CA GLN A 104 -7.12 16.25 0.65
C GLN A 104 -6.67 16.31 -0.80
N TRP A 105 -7.59 16.13 -1.71
CA TRP A 105 -7.35 16.28 -3.13
C TRP A 105 -8.60 16.84 -3.80
N ASN A 106 -8.43 17.95 -4.51
CA ASN A 106 -9.50 18.59 -5.28
C ASN A 106 -10.75 18.87 -4.43
N GLY A 107 -10.54 19.33 -3.17
CA GLY A 107 -11.61 19.63 -2.24
C GLY A 107 -12.20 18.44 -1.51
N ARG A 108 -11.68 17.23 -1.75
CA ARG A 108 -12.17 15.99 -1.11
C ARG A 108 -11.16 15.53 -0.08
N GLU A 109 -11.64 15.24 1.12
CA GLU A 109 -10.81 14.73 2.21
C GLU A 109 -10.81 13.20 2.25
N GLY A 110 -9.86 12.62 2.99
CA GLY A 110 -9.81 11.17 3.19
C GLY A 110 -9.52 10.42 1.91
N CYS A 111 -8.41 10.72 1.25
CA CYS A 111 -8.09 10.15 -0.07
C CYS A 111 -8.00 8.63 -0.08
N ASN A 112 -7.77 7.96 1.06
CA ASN A 112 -7.83 6.50 1.12
C ASN A 112 -9.15 5.95 0.60
N ASP A 113 -10.25 6.69 0.82
CA ASP A 113 -11.59 6.22 0.50
C ASP A 113 -11.80 6.00 -1.01
N PHE A 114 -11.11 6.78 -1.87
CA PHE A 114 -11.36 6.78 -3.30
C PHE A 114 -10.10 6.66 -4.15
N SER A 115 -8.99 6.20 -3.58
CA SER A 115 -7.71 6.12 -4.29
C SER A 115 -7.10 4.73 -4.24
N ILE A 116 -6.17 4.51 -5.19
CA ILE A 116 -5.22 3.42 -5.18
C ILE A 116 -3.87 4.00 -4.78
N GLY A 117 -3.21 3.42 -3.78
CA GLY A 117 -1.87 3.80 -3.36
C GLY A 117 -0.82 2.86 -3.95
N ILE A 118 0.21 3.44 -4.56
CA ILE A 118 1.32 2.68 -5.15
C ILE A 118 2.65 3.23 -4.65
#